data_08ab95630dabd7a2efe30003704dd2fb
#
_entry.id   08ab95630dabd7a2efe30003704dd2fb
#
_cell.length_a   1.000
_cell.length_b   1.000
_cell.length_c   1.000
_cell.angle_alpha   90.00
_cell.angle_beta   90.00
_cell.angle_gamma   90.00
#
_symmetry.space_group_name_H-M   'P 1'
#
loop_
_entity.id
_entity.type
_entity.pdbx_description
1 polymer ?
#
loop_
_entity_poly.entity_id
_entity_poly.type
_entity_poly.pdbx_seq_one_letter_code
_entity_poly.pdbx_strand_id
1 'polypeptide(L)'
;MAMTLIVLAATMGNKYGGLKQLEGIGPNGETILDFSIYDAVRGGFNKIVFVISRHFEQEFKKLVSGKYEHVVEVEYVYQDVETIPEEKRNPKRKALYGSVRAVLMGEELIDSPFGVINAVNFYQRESFELLYDNLVMLGEADYHSFNICYRLRNVLAESGGVTRGICEVDEKGYLLSVTDRVGVERISGNPMYPNELHKWVALDDNSLVSMNMWGFTPQVFGEMKKAFDKFIDENGMDMKAHYSIPAFMNERIADGVRVKVIETPARWMGLVSHDDKIQVLLRINDMIRKGIYPSKLF
;
A
#
# COMPACT_ATOMS: atom_id res chain seq x y z
N MET A 1 1.65 -18.39 15.79
CA MET A 1 0.58 -17.51 15.26
C MET A 1 1.02 -17.06 13.89
N ALA A 2 0.14 -17.07 12.91
CA ALA A 2 0.48 -16.57 11.57
C ALA A 2 0.56 -15.04 11.60
N MET A 3 1.70 -14.48 11.17
CA MET A 3 1.82 -13.04 10.95
C MET A 3 1.60 -12.79 9.46
N THR A 4 0.42 -12.29 9.13
CA THR A 4 -0.05 -12.20 7.75
C THR A 4 0.20 -10.82 7.15
N LEU A 5 0.64 -10.79 5.89
CA LEU A 5 0.73 -9.58 5.08
C LEU A 5 -0.23 -9.69 3.89
N ILE A 6 -1.19 -8.77 3.79
CA ILE A 6 -2.01 -8.59 2.59
C ILE A 6 -1.25 -7.72 1.60
N VAL A 7 -1.12 -8.18 0.38
CA VAL A 7 -0.46 -7.46 -0.71
C VAL A 7 -1.49 -7.10 -1.78
N LEU A 8 -1.78 -5.81 -1.92
CA LEU A 8 -2.76 -5.29 -2.87
C LEU A 8 -2.16 -5.22 -4.27
N ALA A 9 -2.49 -6.20 -5.10
CA ALA A 9 -1.95 -6.38 -6.46
C ALA A 9 -3.02 -6.38 -7.56
N ALA A 10 -4.31 -6.20 -7.23
CA ALA A 10 -5.41 -6.31 -8.19
C ALA A 10 -5.47 -5.17 -9.24
N THR A 11 -4.76 -4.06 -9.04
CA THR A 11 -4.78 -2.93 -9.96
C THR A 11 -3.76 -3.10 -11.08
N MET A 12 -4.22 -3.21 -12.33
CA MET A 12 -3.35 -3.11 -13.50
C MET A 12 -2.81 -1.69 -13.67
N GLY A 13 -1.50 -1.55 -13.87
CA GLY A 13 -0.87 -0.27 -14.15
C GLY A 13 -1.25 0.24 -15.55
N ASN A 14 -2.33 1.03 -15.65
CA ASN A 14 -2.86 1.52 -16.92
C ASN A 14 -1.88 2.38 -17.76
N LYS A 15 -0.79 2.87 -17.17
CA LYS A 15 0.16 3.75 -17.86
C LYS A 15 1.22 3.02 -18.71
N TYR A 16 1.37 1.68 -18.58
CA TYR A 16 2.46 0.92 -19.22
C TYR A 16 2.00 -0.26 -20.08
N GLY A 17 0.70 -0.45 -20.28
CA GLY A 17 0.19 -1.59 -21.06
C GLY A 17 0.48 -2.97 -20.44
N GLY A 18 0.81 -3.05 -19.14
CA GLY A 18 1.12 -4.29 -18.45
C GLY A 18 1.04 -4.16 -16.92
N LEU A 19 1.33 -5.25 -16.22
CA LEU A 19 1.34 -5.30 -14.76
C LEU A 19 2.64 -4.66 -14.23
N LYS A 20 2.57 -3.47 -13.64
CA LYS A 20 3.74 -2.76 -13.07
C LYS A 20 4.52 -3.58 -12.05
N GLN A 21 3.81 -4.40 -11.26
CA GLN A 21 4.41 -5.28 -10.27
C GLN A 21 5.28 -6.39 -10.87
N LEU A 22 5.18 -6.60 -12.19
CA LEU A 22 5.92 -7.64 -12.91
C LEU A 22 7.16 -7.12 -13.63
N GLU A 23 7.46 -5.82 -13.53
CA GLU A 23 8.65 -5.24 -14.13
C GLU A 23 9.91 -5.61 -13.33
N GLY A 24 10.89 -6.22 -14.01
CA GLY A 24 12.19 -6.52 -13.43
C GLY A 24 13.01 -5.26 -13.15
N ILE A 25 13.49 -5.12 -11.93
CA ILE A 25 14.33 -4.02 -11.45
C ILE A 25 15.62 -4.52 -10.77
N GLY A 26 15.70 -5.80 -10.45
CA GLY A 26 16.88 -6.45 -9.91
C GLY A 26 17.77 -7.08 -11.00
N PRO A 27 19.00 -7.48 -10.65
CA PRO A 27 19.99 -8.02 -11.60
C PRO A 27 19.60 -9.35 -12.24
N ASN A 28 18.75 -10.15 -11.59
CA ASN A 28 18.24 -11.43 -12.13
C ASN A 28 16.76 -11.32 -12.55
N GLY A 29 16.27 -10.09 -12.79
CA GLY A 29 14.87 -9.85 -13.16
C GLY A 29 13.91 -9.82 -11.97
N GLU A 30 14.44 -9.68 -10.75
CA GLU A 30 13.59 -9.49 -9.57
C GLU A 30 12.74 -8.23 -9.71
N THR A 31 11.46 -8.33 -9.34
CA THR A 31 10.50 -7.23 -9.38
C THR A 31 10.54 -6.43 -8.07
N ILE A 32 9.88 -5.26 -8.04
CA ILE A 32 9.70 -4.49 -6.80
C ILE A 32 8.95 -5.32 -5.74
N LEU A 33 8.05 -6.18 -6.17
CA LEU A 33 7.32 -7.10 -5.31
C LEU A 33 8.25 -8.14 -4.67
N ASP A 34 9.22 -8.69 -5.44
CA ASP A 34 10.17 -9.68 -4.91
C ASP A 34 10.98 -9.09 -3.74
N PHE A 35 11.42 -7.83 -3.84
CA PHE A 35 12.09 -7.14 -2.74
C PHE A 35 11.18 -6.90 -1.55
N SER A 36 9.92 -6.51 -1.78
CA SER A 36 8.96 -6.30 -0.69
C SER A 36 8.64 -7.60 0.06
N ILE A 37 8.49 -8.74 -0.65
CA ILE A 37 8.26 -10.04 -0.01
C ILE A 37 9.52 -10.50 0.73
N TYR A 38 10.72 -10.31 0.14
CA TYR A 38 11.98 -10.62 0.80
C TYR A 38 12.13 -9.87 2.13
N ASP A 39 11.86 -8.56 2.13
CA ASP A 39 11.92 -7.74 3.34
C ASP A 39 10.85 -8.14 4.37
N ALA A 40 9.63 -8.45 3.92
CA ALA A 40 8.55 -8.92 4.79
C ALA A 40 8.90 -10.25 5.49
N VAL A 41 9.41 -11.23 4.74
CA VAL A 41 9.83 -12.53 5.30
C VAL A 41 10.97 -12.35 6.32
N ARG A 42 11.94 -11.51 6.02
CA ARG A 42 13.04 -11.18 6.95
C ARG A 42 12.56 -10.37 8.15
N GLY A 43 11.50 -9.58 8.00
CA GLY A 43 10.83 -8.85 9.09
C GLY A 43 10.01 -9.75 10.01
N GLY A 44 9.77 -11.02 9.64
CA GLY A 44 9.07 -12.00 10.47
C GLY A 44 7.69 -12.44 9.95
N PHE A 45 7.23 -11.89 8.80
CA PHE A 45 5.99 -12.34 8.18
C PHE A 45 6.15 -13.77 7.65
N ASN A 46 5.17 -14.63 7.94
CA ASN A 46 5.20 -16.05 7.58
C ASN A 46 3.98 -16.48 6.73
N LYS A 47 3.08 -15.54 6.42
CA LYS A 47 1.96 -15.73 5.51
C LYS A 47 1.74 -14.49 4.64
N ILE A 48 1.63 -14.69 3.33
CA ILE A 48 1.36 -13.64 2.34
C ILE A 48 0.01 -13.94 1.68
N VAL A 49 -0.90 -12.98 1.68
CA VAL A 49 -2.18 -13.05 0.97
C VAL A 49 -2.16 -12.04 -0.17
N PHE A 50 -2.05 -12.53 -1.40
CA PHE A 50 -2.12 -11.68 -2.58
C PHE A 50 -3.57 -11.41 -2.98
N VAL A 51 -3.94 -10.14 -3.03
CA VAL A 51 -5.22 -9.71 -3.62
C VAL A 51 -4.97 -9.39 -5.08
N ILE A 52 -5.44 -10.25 -5.97
CA ILE A 52 -5.24 -10.15 -7.43
C ILE A 52 -6.57 -10.06 -8.16
N SER A 53 -6.54 -9.78 -9.48
CA SER A 53 -7.71 -9.96 -10.35
C SER A 53 -7.62 -11.30 -11.09
N ARG A 54 -8.76 -11.97 -11.31
CA ARG A 54 -8.85 -13.19 -12.11
C ARG A 54 -8.39 -12.98 -13.55
N HIS A 55 -8.51 -11.75 -14.05
CA HIS A 55 -8.12 -11.41 -15.42
C HIS A 55 -6.64 -11.63 -15.75
N PHE A 56 -5.75 -11.59 -14.73
CA PHE A 56 -4.31 -11.83 -14.92
C PHE A 56 -3.74 -12.86 -13.94
N GLU A 57 -4.59 -13.68 -13.34
CA GLU A 57 -4.19 -14.70 -12.37
C GLU A 57 -3.05 -15.60 -12.87
N GLN A 58 -3.17 -16.13 -14.09
CA GLN A 58 -2.17 -17.04 -14.64
C GLN A 58 -0.80 -16.36 -14.83
N GLU A 59 -0.80 -15.13 -15.34
CA GLU A 59 0.43 -14.35 -15.51
C GLU A 59 1.07 -14.02 -14.16
N PHE A 60 0.26 -13.59 -13.19
CA PHE A 60 0.74 -13.26 -11.86
C PHE A 60 1.30 -14.50 -11.15
N LYS A 61 0.56 -15.60 -11.10
CA LYS A 61 1.01 -16.85 -10.49
C LYS A 61 2.28 -17.39 -11.15
N LYS A 62 2.41 -17.31 -12.47
CA LYS A 62 3.63 -17.72 -13.18
C LYS A 62 4.88 -16.95 -12.71
N LEU A 63 4.72 -15.69 -12.30
CA LEU A 63 5.82 -14.83 -11.85
C LEU A 63 6.10 -14.97 -10.35
N VAL A 64 5.11 -15.33 -9.55
CA VAL A 64 5.18 -15.44 -8.11
C VAL A 64 5.37 -16.89 -7.66
N SER A 65 4.63 -17.82 -8.30
CA SER A 65 4.65 -19.23 -7.93
C SER A 65 6.06 -19.85 -8.08
N GLY A 66 6.46 -20.58 -7.06
CA GLY A 66 7.79 -21.20 -6.99
C GLY A 66 8.90 -20.28 -6.49
N LYS A 67 8.67 -18.96 -6.36
CA LYS A 67 9.68 -18.06 -5.80
C LYS A 67 9.65 -18.00 -4.27
N TYR A 68 8.46 -17.95 -3.67
CA TYR A 68 8.30 -17.67 -2.22
C TYR A 68 7.77 -18.84 -1.41
N GLU A 69 7.04 -19.79 -2.04
CA GLU A 69 6.30 -20.86 -1.35
C GLU A 69 7.20 -21.81 -0.54
N HIS A 70 8.51 -21.79 -0.79
CA HIS A 70 9.48 -22.54 0.00
C HIS A 70 9.95 -21.80 1.27
N VAL A 71 9.62 -20.51 1.43
CA VAL A 71 10.04 -19.67 2.57
C VAL A 71 8.88 -19.07 3.34
N VAL A 72 7.67 -18.99 2.73
CA VAL A 72 6.49 -18.37 3.32
C VAL A 72 5.21 -19.01 2.78
N GLU A 73 4.16 -19.09 3.61
CA GLU A 73 2.84 -19.51 3.16
C GLU A 73 2.26 -18.47 2.19
N VAL A 74 1.74 -18.88 1.03
CA VAL A 74 1.19 -17.99 0.00
C VAL A 74 -0.24 -18.37 -0.32
N GLU A 75 -1.15 -17.39 -0.20
CA GLU A 75 -2.56 -17.50 -0.54
C GLU A 75 -2.96 -16.44 -1.56
N TYR A 76 -4.02 -16.72 -2.31
CA TYR A 76 -4.55 -15.82 -3.34
C TYR A 76 -6.03 -15.59 -3.12
N VAL A 77 -6.43 -14.31 -3.10
CA VAL A 77 -7.82 -13.88 -3.09
C VAL A 77 -8.09 -12.94 -4.27
N TYR A 78 -9.36 -12.83 -4.67
CA TYR A 78 -9.67 -12.17 -5.94
C TYR A 78 -10.57 -10.96 -5.73
N GLN A 79 -10.13 -9.81 -6.23
CA GLN A 79 -10.91 -8.60 -6.30
C GLN A 79 -11.22 -8.28 -7.76
N ASP A 80 -12.45 -8.50 -8.16
CA ASP A 80 -12.98 -8.13 -9.48
C ASP A 80 -14.26 -7.31 -9.31
N VAL A 81 -14.64 -6.53 -10.33
CA VAL A 81 -15.86 -5.70 -10.31
C VAL A 81 -17.11 -6.58 -10.19
N GLU A 82 -17.06 -7.78 -10.77
CA GLU A 82 -18.10 -8.78 -10.78
C GLU A 82 -18.41 -9.37 -9.39
N THR A 83 -17.54 -9.17 -8.42
CA THR A 83 -17.80 -9.55 -7.00
C THR A 83 -18.82 -8.64 -6.30
N ILE A 84 -19.20 -7.53 -6.95
CA ILE A 84 -20.29 -6.64 -6.48
C ILE A 84 -21.58 -7.07 -7.18
N PRO A 85 -22.71 -7.21 -6.46
CA PRO A 85 -24.01 -7.54 -7.03
C PRO A 85 -24.35 -6.64 -8.22
N GLU A 86 -24.93 -7.22 -9.27
CA GLU A 86 -25.17 -6.51 -10.53
C GLU A 86 -26.11 -5.31 -10.36
N GLU A 87 -27.11 -5.44 -9.49
CA GLU A 87 -28.06 -4.38 -9.13
C GLU A 87 -27.42 -3.21 -8.37
N LYS A 88 -26.24 -3.40 -7.78
CA LYS A 88 -25.51 -2.40 -6.98
C LYS A 88 -24.34 -1.77 -7.72
N ARG A 89 -24.06 -2.17 -8.96
CA ARG A 89 -22.92 -1.66 -9.73
C ARG A 89 -23.33 -1.18 -11.11
N ASN A 90 -22.59 -0.18 -11.60
CA ASN A 90 -22.77 0.24 -13.00
C ASN A 90 -22.27 -0.89 -13.93
N PRO A 91 -23.11 -1.38 -14.87
CA PRO A 91 -22.74 -2.51 -15.76
C PRO A 91 -21.58 -2.19 -16.72
N LYS A 92 -21.27 -0.90 -16.95
CA LYS A 92 -20.14 -0.47 -17.79
C LYS A 92 -18.85 -0.27 -16.99
N ARG A 93 -18.90 -0.41 -15.67
CA ARG A 93 -17.73 -0.19 -14.83
C ARG A 93 -16.72 -1.33 -14.99
N LYS A 94 -15.46 -0.95 -15.18
CA LYS A 94 -14.30 -1.86 -15.20
C LYS A 94 -13.31 -1.59 -14.06
N ALA A 95 -13.37 -0.39 -13.47
CA ALA A 95 -12.47 0.00 -12.40
C ALA A 95 -12.92 -0.59 -11.06
N LEU A 96 -11.97 -1.09 -10.26
CA LEU A 96 -12.21 -1.59 -8.91
C LEU A 96 -12.70 -0.47 -7.98
N TYR A 97 -13.41 -0.85 -6.90
CA TYR A 97 -14.01 0.10 -5.96
C TYR A 97 -13.05 0.57 -4.85
N GLY A 98 -11.78 0.23 -4.92
CA GLY A 98 -10.77 0.74 -4.01
C GLY A 98 -10.18 -0.31 -3.07
N SER A 99 -9.28 0.17 -2.20
CA SER A 99 -8.46 -0.71 -1.35
C SER A 99 -9.21 -1.30 -0.15
N VAL A 100 -10.30 -0.68 0.31
CA VAL A 100 -11.15 -1.28 1.37
C VAL A 100 -11.72 -2.61 0.90
N ARG A 101 -12.29 -2.66 -0.33
CA ARG A 101 -12.80 -3.93 -0.89
C ARG A 101 -11.68 -4.95 -1.06
N ALA A 102 -10.48 -4.51 -1.45
CA ALA A 102 -9.35 -5.42 -1.59
C ALA A 102 -9.00 -6.11 -0.27
N VAL A 103 -8.91 -5.36 0.84
CA VAL A 103 -8.63 -5.92 2.17
C VAL A 103 -9.71 -6.92 2.59
N LEU A 104 -10.99 -6.61 2.36
CA LEU A 104 -12.12 -7.49 2.69
C LEU A 104 -12.05 -8.87 2.00
N MET A 105 -11.34 -8.99 0.87
CA MET A 105 -11.17 -10.29 0.21
C MET A 105 -10.33 -11.28 1.03
N GLY A 106 -9.53 -10.79 1.98
CA GLY A 106 -8.71 -11.62 2.87
C GLY A 106 -9.39 -12.05 4.18
N GLU A 107 -10.62 -11.61 4.46
CA GLU A 107 -11.30 -11.79 5.75
C GLU A 107 -11.27 -13.24 6.25
N GLU A 108 -11.61 -14.22 5.38
CA GLU A 108 -11.70 -15.63 5.75
C GLU A 108 -10.34 -16.31 6.02
N LEU A 109 -9.23 -15.67 5.65
CA LEU A 109 -7.88 -16.23 5.77
C LEU A 109 -7.10 -15.63 6.96
N ILE A 110 -7.70 -14.69 7.72
CA ILE A 110 -6.98 -13.87 8.70
C ILE A 110 -7.74 -13.82 10.02
N ASP A 111 -7.12 -14.37 11.05
CA ASP A 111 -7.64 -14.46 12.43
C ASP A 111 -6.76 -13.75 13.47
N SER A 112 -5.68 -13.14 13.03
CA SER A 112 -4.66 -12.47 13.87
C SER A 112 -4.29 -11.10 13.30
N PRO A 113 -3.59 -10.22 14.05
CA PRO A 113 -3.12 -8.93 13.52
C PRO A 113 -2.35 -9.09 12.22
N PHE A 114 -2.57 -8.18 11.27
CA PHE A 114 -2.03 -8.29 9.92
C PHE A 114 -1.62 -6.95 9.34
N GLY A 115 -0.65 -7.00 8.41
CA GLY A 115 -0.20 -5.86 7.64
C GLY A 115 -0.88 -5.76 6.27
N VAL A 116 -0.94 -4.55 5.72
CA VAL A 116 -1.42 -4.27 4.35
C VAL A 116 -0.42 -3.39 3.62
N ILE A 117 -0.07 -3.78 2.39
CA ILE A 117 0.82 -3.00 1.50
C ILE A 117 0.32 -3.01 0.05
N ASN A 118 0.84 -2.08 -0.75
CA ASN A 118 0.66 -2.08 -2.21
C ASN A 118 1.80 -2.85 -2.90
N ALA A 119 1.49 -3.70 -3.86
CA ALA A 119 2.46 -4.51 -4.60
C ALA A 119 3.48 -3.71 -5.43
N VAL A 120 3.12 -2.45 -5.79
CA VAL A 120 3.95 -1.60 -6.67
C VAL A 120 4.90 -0.66 -5.92
N ASN A 121 4.98 -0.78 -4.62
CA ASN A 121 5.76 0.09 -3.74
C ASN A 121 6.96 -0.65 -3.15
N PHE A 122 8.09 0.02 -3.06
CA PHE A 122 9.27 -0.44 -2.36
C PHE A 122 9.39 0.30 -1.02
N TYR A 123 9.19 -0.42 0.06
CA TYR A 123 9.05 0.15 1.40
C TYR A 123 10.35 0.15 2.21
N GLN A 124 11.33 -0.65 1.81
CA GLN A 124 12.56 -0.99 2.53
C GLN A 124 12.34 -1.79 3.82
N ARG A 125 13.38 -2.52 4.21
CA ARG A 125 13.38 -3.47 5.32
C ARG A 125 12.92 -2.87 6.64
N GLU A 126 13.43 -1.69 6.98
CA GLU A 126 13.13 -1.03 8.25
C GLU A 126 11.63 -0.79 8.46
N SER A 127 10.89 -0.54 7.38
CA SER A 127 9.43 -0.37 7.44
C SER A 127 8.70 -1.68 7.74
N PHE A 128 9.19 -2.81 7.23
CA PHE A 128 8.62 -4.13 7.53
C PHE A 128 8.94 -4.58 8.94
N GLU A 129 10.14 -4.29 9.46
CA GLU A 129 10.50 -4.55 10.85
C GLU A 129 9.57 -3.75 11.79
N LEU A 130 9.38 -2.45 11.54
CA LEU A 130 8.44 -1.62 12.30
C LEU A 130 6.99 -2.11 12.18
N LEU A 131 6.56 -2.53 10.98
CA LEU A 131 5.22 -3.08 10.78
C LEU A 131 5.03 -4.34 11.62
N TYR A 132 5.97 -5.28 11.57
CA TYR A 132 5.93 -6.53 12.33
C TYR A 132 5.91 -6.29 13.84
N ASP A 133 6.85 -5.49 14.35
CA ASP A 133 6.99 -5.21 15.79
C ASP A 133 5.70 -4.59 16.37
N ASN A 134 5.11 -3.64 15.62
CA ASN A 134 3.87 -3.00 16.06
C ASN A 134 2.65 -3.93 15.92
N LEU A 135 2.63 -4.87 14.97
CA LEU A 135 1.58 -5.90 14.88
C LEU A 135 1.63 -6.86 16.08
N VAL A 136 2.82 -7.26 16.51
CA VAL A 136 3.00 -8.08 17.72
C VAL A 136 2.43 -7.39 18.95
N MET A 137 2.65 -6.08 19.07
CA MET A 137 2.18 -5.27 20.20
C MET A 137 0.69 -4.88 20.12
N LEU A 138 0.08 -4.99 18.92
CA LEU A 138 -1.25 -4.43 18.65
C LEU A 138 -2.37 -5.06 19.49
N GLY A 139 -2.23 -6.34 19.86
CA GLY A 139 -3.20 -7.02 20.71
C GLY A 139 -3.29 -6.51 22.15
N GLU A 140 -2.24 -5.83 22.63
CA GLU A 140 -2.13 -5.26 23.99
C GLU A 140 -2.27 -3.73 23.99
N ALA A 141 -2.32 -3.11 22.80
CA ALA A 141 -2.40 -1.66 22.65
C ALA A 141 -3.82 -1.13 22.90
N ASP A 142 -3.91 0.16 23.20
CA ASP A 142 -5.16 0.89 23.35
C ASP A 142 -5.71 1.43 21.99
N TYR A 143 -5.19 0.92 20.89
CA TYR A 143 -5.62 1.17 19.50
C TYR A 143 -5.62 -0.14 18.70
N HIS A 144 -6.41 -0.22 17.63
CA HIS A 144 -6.60 -1.43 16.82
C HIS A 144 -6.09 -1.30 15.38
N SER A 145 -5.46 -0.16 15.08
CA SER A 145 -4.87 0.12 13.78
C SER A 145 -3.75 1.13 13.88
N PHE A 146 -2.80 1.03 12.95
CA PHE A 146 -1.72 2.02 12.82
C PHE A 146 -1.30 2.17 11.35
N ASN A 147 -0.63 3.28 11.06
CA ASN A 147 -0.05 3.58 9.76
C ASN A 147 1.47 3.78 9.88
N ILE A 148 2.23 3.10 9.03
CA ILE A 148 3.67 3.38 8.87
C ILE A 148 3.80 4.60 7.96
N CYS A 149 4.31 5.69 8.51
CA CYS A 149 4.46 6.97 7.82
C CYS A 149 5.91 7.31 7.53
N TYR A 150 6.12 7.95 6.40
CA TYR A 150 7.41 8.42 5.91
C TYR A 150 7.51 9.93 6.03
N ARG A 151 8.71 10.49 6.11
CA ARG A 151 8.90 11.93 5.89
C ARG A 151 8.74 12.26 4.41
N LEU A 152 8.10 13.39 4.09
CA LEU A 152 7.83 13.83 2.72
C LEU A 152 9.10 13.84 1.86
N ARG A 153 10.24 14.32 2.41
CA ARG A 153 11.55 14.28 1.71
C ARG A 153 12.01 12.90 1.27
N ASN A 154 11.51 11.84 1.90
CA ASN A 154 11.88 10.44 1.63
C ASN A 154 10.95 9.75 0.61
N VAL A 155 9.90 10.43 0.14
CA VAL A 155 8.86 9.85 -0.74
C VAL A 155 8.61 10.67 -2.01
N LEU A 156 9.34 11.78 -2.22
CA LEU A 156 9.20 12.58 -3.45
C LEU A 156 9.91 11.88 -4.62
N ALA A 157 9.32 12.00 -5.80
CA ALA A 157 9.99 11.66 -7.05
C ALA A 157 11.11 12.67 -7.35
N GLU A 158 12.13 12.24 -8.10
CA GLU A 158 13.21 13.15 -8.53
C GLU A 158 12.73 14.12 -9.62
N SER A 159 11.69 13.73 -10.37
CA SER A 159 11.04 14.56 -11.38
C SER A 159 9.55 14.29 -11.47
N GLY A 160 8.79 15.35 -11.75
CA GLY A 160 7.32 15.29 -11.92
C GLY A 160 6.52 15.25 -10.62
N GLY A 161 5.27 15.66 -10.73
CA GLY A 161 4.34 15.70 -9.61
C GLY A 161 3.79 14.32 -9.25
N VAL A 162 3.73 14.02 -7.96
CA VAL A 162 3.20 12.77 -7.40
C VAL A 162 2.04 13.02 -6.45
N THR A 163 1.16 12.06 -6.27
CA THR A 163 0.12 12.14 -5.23
C THR A 163 0.68 11.59 -3.92
N ARG A 164 0.47 12.31 -2.81
CA ARG A 164 0.92 11.92 -1.48
C ARG A 164 -0.17 12.15 -0.44
N GLY A 165 -0.43 11.13 0.38
CA GLY A 165 -1.33 11.21 1.52
C GLY A 165 -0.67 11.89 2.71
N ILE A 166 -0.83 13.21 2.82
CA ILE A 166 -0.28 13.99 3.94
C ILE A 166 -1.06 13.67 5.20
N CYS A 167 -0.34 13.30 6.26
CA CYS A 167 -0.89 12.93 7.55
C CYS A 167 -0.81 14.12 8.51
N GLU A 168 -1.94 14.45 9.14
CA GLU A 168 -1.99 15.30 10.33
C GLU A 168 -2.00 14.42 11.57
N VAL A 169 -1.19 14.76 12.56
CA VAL A 169 -0.95 13.92 13.74
C VAL A 169 -1.02 14.79 14.99
N ASP A 170 -1.63 14.29 16.06
CA ASP A 170 -1.68 14.96 17.36
C ASP A 170 -0.33 14.84 18.11
N GLU A 171 -0.22 15.55 19.23
CA GLU A 171 0.98 15.56 20.10
C GLU A 171 1.30 14.17 20.70
N LYS A 172 0.34 13.25 20.73
CA LYS A 172 0.49 11.88 21.24
C LYS A 172 0.86 10.88 20.15
N GLY A 173 0.96 11.33 18.89
CA GLY A 173 1.27 10.51 17.74
C GLY A 173 0.09 9.70 17.21
N TYR A 174 -1.14 10.20 17.38
CA TYR A 174 -2.33 9.63 16.73
C TYR A 174 -2.70 10.41 15.49
N LEU A 175 -3.13 9.69 14.47
CA LEU A 175 -3.55 10.23 13.18
C LEU A 175 -4.86 11.03 13.37
N LEU A 176 -4.87 12.27 12.90
CA LEU A 176 -6.06 13.14 12.85
C LEU A 176 -6.71 13.09 11.46
N SER A 177 -5.89 13.04 10.40
CA SER A 177 -6.38 12.92 9.04
C SER A 177 -5.30 12.43 8.08
N VAL A 178 -5.71 11.86 6.95
CA VAL A 178 -4.87 11.63 5.76
C VAL A 178 -5.51 12.34 4.59
N THR A 179 -4.81 13.32 4.02
CA THR A 179 -5.31 14.10 2.89
C THR A 179 -4.40 13.91 1.66
N ASP A 180 -4.97 13.39 0.57
CA ASP A 180 -4.24 13.27 -0.68
C ASP A 180 -3.97 14.65 -1.28
N ARG A 181 -2.68 14.94 -1.51
CA ARG A 181 -2.22 16.12 -2.26
C ARG A 181 -1.70 15.65 -3.62
N VAL A 182 -2.38 16.10 -4.66
CA VAL A 182 -2.06 15.72 -6.05
C VAL A 182 -1.03 16.70 -6.61
N GLY A 183 -0.05 16.18 -7.38
CA GLY A 183 0.94 17.01 -8.03
C GLY A 183 2.01 17.56 -7.10
N VAL A 184 2.33 16.85 -6.01
CA VAL A 184 3.42 17.24 -5.10
C VAL A 184 4.75 17.07 -5.82
N GLU A 185 5.49 18.17 -5.95
CA GLU A 185 6.82 18.18 -6.58
C GLU A 185 7.74 19.24 -5.94
N ARG A 186 9.04 19.18 -6.26
CA ARG A 186 9.98 20.21 -5.82
C ARG A 186 10.03 21.38 -6.78
N ILE A 187 9.66 22.57 -6.27
CA ILE A 187 9.79 23.84 -6.99
C ILE A 187 10.82 24.69 -6.27
N SER A 188 11.89 25.03 -6.96
CA SER A 188 13.03 25.78 -6.38
C SER A 188 13.55 25.16 -5.07
N GLY A 189 13.57 23.81 -5.01
CA GLY A 189 14.08 23.06 -3.87
C GLY A 189 13.04 22.77 -2.77
N ASN A 190 11.87 23.43 -2.77
CA ASN A 190 10.82 23.23 -1.76
C ASN A 190 9.73 22.28 -2.26
N PRO A 191 9.21 21.36 -1.42
CA PRO A 191 8.06 20.56 -1.78
C PRO A 191 6.80 21.44 -1.82
N MET A 192 6.08 21.38 -2.93
CA MET A 192 4.87 22.17 -3.16
C MET A 192 3.82 21.32 -3.88
N TYR A 193 2.56 21.72 -3.78
CA TYR A 193 1.45 21.13 -4.56
C TYR A 193 0.51 22.24 -5.07
N PRO A 194 -0.15 22.07 -6.23
CA PRO A 194 -1.17 22.98 -6.69
C PRO A 194 -2.48 22.73 -5.93
N ASN A 195 -3.04 23.77 -5.32
CA ASN A 195 -4.37 23.71 -4.72
C ASN A 195 -5.49 23.77 -5.78
N GLU A 196 -6.75 23.73 -5.37
CA GLU A 196 -7.91 23.79 -6.26
C GLU A 196 -7.97 25.04 -7.15
N LEU A 197 -7.33 26.12 -6.73
CA LEU A 197 -7.19 27.37 -7.50
C LEU A 197 -5.92 27.40 -8.36
N HIS A 198 -5.25 26.26 -8.54
CA HIS A 198 -3.96 26.11 -9.23
C HIS A 198 -2.83 27.00 -8.66
N LYS A 199 -2.93 27.41 -7.39
CA LYS A 199 -1.86 28.13 -6.69
C LYS A 199 -0.98 27.14 -5.97
N TRP A 200 0.32 27.34 -6.07
CA TRP A 200 1.31 26.52 -5.40
C TRP A 200 1.32 26.78 -3.90
N VAL A 201 1.18 25.74 -3.12
CA VAL A 201 1.18 25.74 -1.66
C VAL A 201 2.38 24.94 -1.19
N ALA A 202 3.18 25.53 -0.32
CA ALA A 202 4.37 24.87 0.24
C ALA A 202 3.95 23.78 1.25
N LEU A 203 4.73 22.70 1.27
CA LEU A 203 4.70 21.65 2.28
C LEU A 203 6.03 21.63 3.04
N ASP A 204 6.01 21.11 4.27
CA ASP A 204 7.23 20.86 5.02
C ASP A 204 7.85 19.52 4.57
N ASP A 205 9.15 19.48 4.31
CA ASP A 205 9.93 18.27 4.05
C ASP A 205 9.79 17.21 5.15
N ASN A 206 9.47 17.63 6.37
CA ASN A 206 9.24 16.78 7.53
C ASN A 206 7.80 16.33 7.70
N SER A 207 6.86 16.81 6.85
CA SER A 207 5.46 16.32 6.91
C SER A 207 5.43 14.80 6.85
N LEU A 208 4.57 14.19 7.66
CA LEU A 208 4.34 12.75 7.62
C LEU A 208 3.43 12.37 6.46
N VAL A 209 3.77 11.27 5.80
CA VAL A 209 3.10 10.82 4.57
C VAL A 209 2.76 9.34 4.69
N SER A 210 1.50 9.00 4.46
CA SER A 210 1.07 7.63 4.29
C SER A 210 1.40 7.14 2.88
N MET A 211 2.13 6.02 2.81
CA MET A 211 2.38 5.30 1.57
C MET A 211 1.56 3.99 1.50
N ASN A 212 0.42 3.97 2.20
CA ASN A 212 -0.53 2.86 2.27
C ASN A 212 0.07 1.59 2.87
N MET A 213 0.87 1.74 3.94
CA MET A 213 1.38 0.64 4.75
C MET A 213 0.70 0.68 6.11
N TRP A 214 -0.19 -0.29 6.35
CA TRP A 214 -1.09 -0.28 7.50
C TRP A 214 -0.98 -1.56 8.31
N GLY A 215 -1.20 -1.45 9.63
CA GLY A 215 -1.41 -2.58 10.53
C GLY A 215 -2.81 -2.54 11.12
N PHE A 216 -3.45 -3.70 11.22
CA PHE A 216 -4.83 -3.85 11.70
C PHE A 216 -4.98 -5.07 12.60
N THR A 217 -5.98 -5.01 13.51
CA THR A 217 -6.54 -6.20 14.12
C THR A 217 -7.70 -6.74 13.26
N PRO A 218 -8.09 -8.03 13.36
CA PRO A 218 -9.20 -8.60 12.58
C PRO A 218 -10.56 -7.92 12.76
N GLN A 219 -10.77 -7.20 13.86
CA GLN A 219 -11.99 -6.43 14.09
C GLN A 219 -12.29 -5.44 12.97
N VAL A 220 -11.26 -4.95 12.27
CA VAL A 220 -11.41 -4.00 11.17
C VAL A 220 -12.26 -4.56 10.02
N PHE A 221 -12.29 -5.88 9.81
CA PHE A 221 -13.10 -6.48 8.73
C PHE A 221 -14.59 -6.18 8.91
N GLY A 222 -15.13 -6.33 10.14
CA GLY A 222 -16.52 -6.01 10.42
C GLY A 222 -16.87 -4.54 10.22
N GLU A 223 -15.94 -3.64 10.54
CA GLU A 223 -16.09 -2.19 10.32
C GLU A 223 -16.00 -1.84 8.83
N MET A 224 -14.99 -2.37 8.13
CA MET A 224 -14.81 -2.18 6.69
C MET A 224 -15.99 -2.71 5.89
N LYS A 225 -16.56 -3.86 6.29
CA LYS A 225 -17.73 -4.44 5.63
C LYS A 225 -18.94 -3.52 5.72
N LYS A 226 -19.28 -3.05 6.92
CA LYS A 226 -20.40 -2.12 7.13
C LYS A 226 -20.21 -0.83 6.34
N ALA A 227 -19.01 -0.25 6.37
CA ALA A 227 -18.69 0.98 5.68
C ALA A 227 -18.72 0.79 4.15
N PHE A 228 -18.20 -0.34 3.65
CA PHE A 228 -18.20 -0.65 2.23
C PHE A 228 -19.61 -0.93 1.69
N ASP A 229 -20.45 -1.64 2.44
CA ASP A 229 -21.86 -1.89 2.06
C ASP A 229 -22.61 -0.57 1.91
N LYS A 230 -22.47 0.35 2.87
CA LYS A 230 -23.02 1.71 2.77
C LYS A 230 -22.47 2.47 1.56
N PHE A 231 -21.15 2.44 1.37
CA PHE A 231 -20.52 3.11 0.22
C PHE A 231 -21.06 2.59 -1.12
N ILE A 232 -21.23 1.28 -1.27
CA ILE A 232 -21.76 0.68 -2.50
C ILE A 232 -23.24 1.04 -2.72
N ASP A 233 -24.05 1.07 -1.66
CA ASP A 233 -25.46 1.46 -1.77
C ASP A 233 -25.61 2.91 -2.25
N GLU A 234 -24.71 3.80 -1.83
CA GLU A 234 -24.75 5.22 -2.18
C GLU A 234 -24.03 5.53 -3.52
N ASN A 235 -22.94 4.81 -3.84
CA ASN A 235 -22.01 5.21 -4.90
C ASN A 235 -21.73 4.13 -5.94
N GLY A 236 -22.33 2.94 -5.85
CA GLY A 236 -21.97 1.82 -6.72
C GLY A 236 -22.25 2.06 -8.21
N MET A 237 -23.21 2.97 -8.54
CA MET A 237 -23.50 3.37 -9.92
C MET A 237 -22.55 4.41 -10.48
N ASP A 238 -21.78 5.11 -9.64
CA ASP A 238 -20.80 6.10 -10.10
C ASP A 238 -19.58 5.41 -10.70
N MET A 239 -19.24 5.74 -11.94
CA MET A 239 -18.10 5.19 -12.69
C MET A 239 -16.74 5.54 -12.07
N LYS A 240 -16.67 6.59 -11.23
CA LYS A 240 -15.44 7.10 -10.61
C LYS A 240 -15.34 6.81 -9.12
N ALA A 241 -16.41 6.29 -8.49
CA ALA A 241 -16.42 6.02 -7.06
C ALA A 241 -15.24 5.12 -6.66
N HIS A 242 -14.54 5.49 -5.60
CA HIS A 242 -13.37 4.78 -5.11
C HIS A 242 -13.26 4.93 -3.60
N TYR A 243 -13.30 3.81 -2.87
CA TYR A 243 -13.22 3.80 -1.41
C TYR A 243 -11.87 3.26 -0.95
N SER A 244 -10.99 4.19 -0.61
CA SER A 244 -9.63 3.88 -0.17
C SER A 244 -9.53 3.63 1.33
N ILE A 245 -8.47 2.92 1.78
CA ILE A 245 -8.19 2.77 3.22
C ILE A 245 -8.05 4.14 3.90
N PRO A 246 -7.31 5.14 3.36
CA PRO A 246 -7.27 6.47 3.97
C PRO A 246 -8.65 7.11 4.14
N ALA A 247 -9.54 7.00 3.15
CA ALA A 247 -10.90 7.54 3.25
C ALA A 247 -11.69 6.86 4.39
N PHE A 248 -11.68 5.52 4.44
CA PHE A 248 -12.28 4.75 5.51
C PHE A 248 -11.70 5.15 6.88
N MET A 249 -10.38 5.27 7.01
CA MET A 249 -9.76 5.62 8.29
C MET A 249 -10.11 7.05 8.73
N ASN A 250 -10.23 8.01 7.80
CA ASN A 250 -10.70 9.35 8.13
C ASN A 250 -12.13 9.33 8.71
N GLU A 251 -13.03 8.50 8.16
CA GLU A 251 -14.36 8.31 8.74
C GLU A 251 -14.29 7.73 10.14
N ARG A 252 -13.46 6.70 10.36
CA ARG A 252 -13.30 6.10 11.70
C ARG A 252 -12.70 7.07 12.71
N ILE A 253 -11.72 7.88 12.30
CA ILE A 253 -11.14 8.92 13.15
C ILE A 253 -12.20 9.95 13.56
N ALA A 254 -13.06 10.36 12.61
CA ALA A 254 -14.18 11.25 12.92
C ALA A 254 -15.18 10.64 13.93
N ASP A 255 -15.33 9.31 13.92
CA ASP A 255 -16.13 8.57 14.92
C ASP A 255 -15.37 8.30 16.24
N GLY A 256 -14.16 8.83 16.40
CA GLY A 256 -13.36 8.74 17.63
C GLY A 256 -12.42 7.54 17.73
N VAL A 257 -12.25 6.77 16.64
CA VAL A 257 -11.28 5.65 16.60
C VAL A 257 -9.87 6.21 16.59
N ARG A 258 -9.00 5.67 17.46
CA ARG A 258 -7.59 6.06 17.51
C ARG A 258 -6.75 5.21 16.57
N VAL A 259 -5.96 5.88 15.75
CA VAL A 259 -5.03 5.27 14.79
C VAL A 259 -3.62 5.73 15.10
N LYS A 260 -2.73 4.82 15.47
CA LYS A 260 -1.35 5.19 15.80
C LYS A 260 -0.55 5.47 14.53
N VAL A 261 0.30 6.49 14.60
CA VAL A 261 1.30 6.76 13.56
C VAL A 261 2.66 6.26 14.03
N ILE A 262 3.30 5.45 13.18
CA ILE A 262 4.66 4.94 13.40
C ILE A 262 5.55 5.52 12.29
N GLU A 263 6.51 6.34 12.66
CA GLU A 263 7.44 6.93 11.70
C GLU A 263 8.55 5.93 11.32
N THR A 264 8.80 5.78 10.01
CA THR A 264 9.95 5.02 9.49
C THR A 264 11.05 5.98 8.99
N PRO A 265 12.34 5.67 9.24
CA PRO A 265 13.46 6.39 8.65
C PRO A 265 13.70 6.02 7.17
N ALA A 266 13.05 4.98 6.68
CA ALA A 266 13.24 4.43 5.34
C ALA A 266 12.93 5.44 4.22
N ARG A 267 13.45 5.15 3.03
CA ARG A 267 13.12 5.87 1.80
C ARG A 267 12.22 5.00 0.94
N TRP A 268 11.05 5.53 0.63
CA TRP A 268 10.14 4.86 -0.28
C TRP A 268 10.56 5.08 -1.74
N MET A 269 10.32 4.07 -2.57
CA MET A 269 10.42 4.16 -4.03
C MET A 269 9.20 3.49 -4.66
N GLY A 270 8.84 3.92 -5.86
CA GLY A 270 7.76 3.30 -6.61
C GLY A 270 7.91 3.55 -8.10
N LEU A 271 7.29 2.70 -8.90
CA LEU A 271 7.25 2.83 -10.35
C LEU A 271 6.02 3.66 -10.72
N VAL A 272 6.15 4.99 -10.72
CA VAL A 272 5.08 5.93 -11.08
C VAL A 272 5.20 6.32 -12.55
N SER A 273 6.44 6.45 -13.07
CA SER A 273 6.76 6.79 -14.45
C SER A 273 7.83 5.85 -15.02
N HIS A 274 8.04 5.89 -16.34
CA HIS A 274 9.11 5.09 -16.95
C HIS A 274 10.52 5.54 -16.48
N ASP A 275 10.70 6.82 -16.23
CA ASP A 275 11.97 7.37 -15.75
C ASP A 275 12.31 6.90 -14.33
N ASP A 276 11.29 6.62 -13.50
CA ASP A 276 11.49 6.06 -12.16
C ASP A 276 12.19 4.70 -12.20
N LYS A 277 11.97 3.90 -13.26
CA LYS A 277 12.56 2.56 -13.39
C LYS A 277 14.07 2.60 -13.35
N ILE A 278 14.68 3.54 -14.05
CA ILE A 278 16.15 3.69 -14.10
C ILE A 278 16.66 4.03 -12.70
N GLN A 279 16.01 4.96 -12.01
CA GLN A 279 16.42 5.40 -10.68
C GLN A 279 16.26 4.28 -9.64
N VAL A 280 15.13 3.54 -9.69
CA VAL A 280 14.90 2.39 -8.81
C VAL A 280 15.98 1.32 -9.05
N LEU A 281 16.27 0.99 -10.31
CA LEU A 281 17.30 0.02 -10.70
C LEU A 281 18.69 0.43 -10.18
N LEU A 282 19.08 1.69 -10.34
CA LEU A 282 20.37 2.21 -9.84
C LEU A 282 20.46 2.09 -8.31
N ARG A 283 19.39 2.43 -7.59
CA ARG A 283 19.35 2.33 -6.12
C ARG A 283 19.40 0.89 -5.63
N ILE A 284 18.64 -0.02 -6.25
CA ILE A 284 18.69 -1.45 -5.92
C ILE A 284 20.09 -2.02 -6.12
N ASN A 285 20.73 -1.72 -7.25
CA ASN A 285 22.11 -2.14 -7.51
C ASN A 285 23.11 -1.57 -6.48
N ASP A 286 22.92 -0.33 -6.04
CA ASP A 286 23.74 0.26 -4.98
C ASP A 286 23.53 -0.45 -3.63
N MET A 287 22.29 -0.78 -3.28
CA MET A 287 21.96 -1.55 -2.08
C MET A 287 22.58 -2.96 -2.11
N ILE A 288 22.56 -3.63 -3.26
CA ILE A 288 23.22 -4.94 -3.44
C ILE A 288 24.74 -4.80 -3.26
N ARG A 289 25.36 -3.79 -3.88
CA ARG A 289 26.81 -3.53 -3.72
C ARG A 289 27.19 -3.23 -2.28
N LYS A 290 26.32 -2.61 -1.50
CA LYS A 290 26.50 -2.32 -0.06
C LYS A 290 26.18 -3.53 0.83
N GLY A 291 25.76 -4.66 0.28
CA GLY A 291 25.42 -5.88 1.04
C GLY A 291 24.10 -5.78 1.80
N ILE A 292 23.25 -4.78 1.50
CA ILE A 292 21.90 -4.65 2.10
C ILE A 292 20.99 -5.75 1.55
N TYR A 293 21.08 -6.04 0.25
CA TYR A 293 20.44 -7.17 -0.40
C TYR A 293 21.49 -8.13 -0.97
N PRO A 294 21.22 -9.44 -0.98
CA PRO A 294 22.04 -10.40 -1.72
C PRO A 294 21.87 -10.20 -3.23
N SER A 295 22.79 -10.74 -4.02
CA SER A 295 22.69 -10.70 -5.49
C SER A 295 21.52 -11.54 -6.04
N LYS A 296 21.01 -12.49 -5.25
CA LYS A 296 19.81 -13.31 -5.52
C LYS A 296 18.98 -13.35 -4.23
N LEU A 297 17.69 -13.02 -4.32
CA LEU A 297 16.80 -12.89 -3.15
C LEU A 297 16.32 -14.25 -2.61
N PHE A 298 15.98 -15.19 -3.49
CA PHE A 298 15.40 -16.49 -3.20
C PHE A 298 16.11 -17.63 -3.95
#